data_c0e24c2d7b9bb60a1b44c887091bf593
#
_entry.id   c0e24c2d7b9bb60a1b44c887091bf593
#
_cell.length_a   1.000
_cell.length_b   1.000
_cell.length_c   1.000
_cell.angle_alpha   90.00
_cell.angle_beta   90.00
_cell.angle_gamma   90.00
#
_symmetry.space_group_name_H-M   'P 1'
#
loop_
_entity.id
_entity.type
_entity.pdbx_description
1 polymer ?
#
loop_
_entity_poly.entity_id
_entity_poly.type
_entity_poly.pdbx_seq_one_letter_code
_entity_poly.pdbx_strand_id
1 'polypeptide(L)'
;MSLFDDNPGPREEVGDSQDLADASESPSADALSPLASDPISCVAIHPGAAHPLASHLPEDLRITWSWPHLLLFVVYAVVSQFAIGIAVLAYYSTNGHLSQRQIRRLFESDPRLIVGTNVLWFGLIILFLYVTLSVLPCLPFWRSLGWKRLDANPLTGKGRPWMYFLSGSGLSLFVIGASSRVKNAEHVPIQEMFKSRSGAMLLLCMAVLVAPMVEETVFRGYLYPVFAGIASRLAQSFGMDSPSAIRAGVVTSILVTGALFGLMHAPQLGWTWGLVGLLILVGIIFTFARAWTGTVFASFLLHLGYNSMLAFLTVLGTKGFTYMPPHR
;
A
#
# COMPACT_ATOMS: atom_id res chain seq x y z
N MET A 1 43.53 -13.04 -25.31
CA MET A 1 44.86 -12.73 -24.75
C MET A 1 44.68 -12.81 -23.26
N SER A 2 44.71 -13.99 -22.73
CA SER A 2 45.80 -14.80 -22.13
C SER A 2 46.26 -14.19 -20.82
N LEU A 3 46.07 -15.00 -19.86
CA LEU A 3 46.94 -15.66 -18.87
C LEU A 3 46.89 -14.93 -17.52
N PHE A 4 46.61 -15.52 -16.40
CA PHE A 4 47.34 -16.58 -15.71
C PHE A 4 46.46 -17.41 -14.79
N ASP A 5 46.63 -18.70 -14.91
CA ASP A 5 46.41 -19.77 -13.97
C ASP A 5 47.38 -19.67 -12.79
N ASP A 6 46.93 -19.93 -11.57
CA ASP A 6 47.73 -20.60 -10.57
C ASP A 6 46.86 -21.09 -9.41
N ASN A 7 46.77 -22.42 -9.36
CA ASN A 7 46.29 -23.22 -8.25
C ASN A 7 47.52 -23.76 -7.45
N PRO A 8 47.53 -23.82 -6.15
CA PRO A 8 48.01 -25.02 -5.50
C PRO A 8 47.08 -25.57 -4.43
N GLY A 9 46.92 -26.88 -4.54
CA GLY A 9 46.13 -27.80 -3.76
C GLY A 9 46.70 -28.08 -2.31
N PRO A 10 46.25 -29.21 -1.70
CA PRO A 10 45.92 -29.26 -0.27
C PRO A 10 47.09 -29.70 0.59
N ARG A 11 47.03 -29.32 1.89
CA ARG A 11 47.84 -29.98 2.95
C ARG A 11 46.93 -30.64 3.97
N GLU A 12 47.05 -31.96 4.00
CA GLU A 12 46.76 -32.81 5.15
C GLU A 12 47.77 -32.55 6.28
N GLU A 13 47.29 -32.48 7.51
CA GLU A 13 48.10 -32.94 8.66
C GLU A 13 47.19 -33.56 9.73
N VAL A 14 47.61 -34.77 10.06
CA VAL A 14 47.14 -35.76 11.00
C VAL A 14 47.75 -35.48 12.41
N GLY A 15 47.01 -35.85 13.46
CA GLY A 15 47.58 -36.05 14.83
C GLY A 15 46.54 -35.74 15.88
N ASP A 16 45.88 -36.62 16.40
CA ASP A 16 46.00 -37.78 17.31
C ASP A 16 46.19 -37.37 18.80
N SER A 17 45.49 -38.16 19.63
CA SER A 17 45.61 -38.46 21.07
C SER A 17 44.79 -37.57 22.03
N GLN A 18 43.71 -38.15 22.64
CA GLN A 18 43.67 -38.87 23.94
C GLN A 18 44.02 -37.94 25.14
N ASP A 19 43.27 -37.77 26.20
CA ASP A 19 42.67 -38.67 27.15
C ASP A 19 41.92 -37.92 28.28
N LEU A 20 40.96 -38.65 28.89
CA LEU A 20 40.61 -38.78 30.31
C LEU A 20 39.93 -37.62 31.08
N ALA A 21 38.68 -37.90 31.34
CA ALA A 21 38.05 -37.98 32.68
C ALA A 21 38.29 -36.85 33.70
N ASP A 22 37.24 -36.18 34.13
CA ASP A 22 36.81 -36.37 35.54
C ASP A 22 35.36 -35.95 35.77
N ALA A 23 34.68 -36.77 36.55
CA ALA A 23 33.33 -36.57 37.01
C ALA A 23 33.32 -35.67 38.26
N SER A 24 32.42 -34.70 38.30
CA SER A 24 31.91 -34.20 39.58
C SER A 24 30.45 -33.80 39.44
N GLU A 25 29.61 -34.72 39.95
CA GLU A 25 28.23 -34.41 40.32
C GLU A 25 28.21 -33.30 41.36
N SER A 26 27.30 -32.36 41.20
CA SER A 26 26.76 -31.52 42.27
C SER A 26 25.30 -31.21 42.04
N PRO A 27 24.49 -31.05 43.08
CA PRO A 27 23.09 -31.50 43.09
C PRO A 27 22.09 -30.42 42.66
N SER A 28 20.93 -30.94 42.24
CA SER A 28 19.64 -30.33 42.08
C SER A 28 19.39 -29.07 42.91
N ALA A 29 19.07 -27.99 42.22
CA ALA A 29 18.26 -26.93 42.73
C ALA A 29 16.92 -26.91 41.91
N ASP A 30 15.95 -27.56 42.49
CA ASP A 30 14.54 -27.28 42.18
C ASP A 30 14.28 -25.80 42.41
N ALA A 31 14.03 -25.06 41.35
CA ALA A 31 13.53 -23.73 41.44
C ALA A 31 12.64 -23.44 40.24
N LEU A 32 11.33 -23.46 40.50
CA LEU A 32 10.31 -22.61 39.89
C LEU A 32 10.47 -22.37 38.38
N SER A 33 9.89 -23.25 37.59
CA SER A 33 9.52 -22.95 36.21
C SER A 33 8.57 -21.74 36.20
N PRO A 34 8.93 -20.64 35.56
CA PRO A 34 7.92 -19.64 35.25
C PRO A 34 6.90 -20.31 34.35
N LEU A 35 5.62 -20.12 34.64
CA LEU A 35 4.50 -20.42 33.76
C LEU A 35 4.86 -19.92 32.34
N ALA A 36 5.30 -20.84 31.50
CA ALA A 36 5.38 -20.60 30.08
C ALA A 36 3.94 -20.35 29.62
N SER A 37 3.58 -19.09 29.44
CA SER A 37 2.42 -18.74 28.66
C SER A 37 2.62 -19.42 27.32
N ASP A 38 1.77 -20.39 27.00
CA ASP A 38 1.77 -21.06 25.71
C ASP A 38 1.81 -19.98 24.62
N PRO A 39 2.83 -19.97 23.74
CA PRO A 39 2.83 -19.03 22.64
C PRO A 39 1.58 -19.33 21.80
N ILE A 40 0.80 -18.30 21.49
CA ILE A 40 -0.32 -18.39 20.57
C ILE A 40 0.16 -19.24 19.41
N SER A 41 -0.41 -20.44 19.27
CA SER A 41 0.04 -21.39 18.26
C SER A 41 -0.33 -20.78 16.90
N CYS A 42 0.69 -20.23 16.23
CA CYS A 42 0.54 -19.69 14.89
C CYS A 42 0.05 -20.82 13.99
N VAL A 43 -1.06 -20.59 13.32
CA VAL A 43 -1.54 -21.52 12.30
C VAL A 43 -0.47 -21.56 11.22
N ALA A 44 0.31 -22.65 11.20
CA ALA A 44 1.26 -22.92 10.13
C ALA A 44 0.43 -23.12 8.86
N ILE A 45 0.23 -22.05 8.10
CA ILE A 45 -0.28 -22.15 6.74
C ILE A 45 0.86 -22.81 5.96
N HIS A 46 0.81 -24.14 5.89
CA HIS A 46 1.71 -24.86 5.00
C HIS A 46 1.47 -24.29 3.59
N PRO A 47 2.49 -23.71 2.95
CA PRO A 47 2.36 -23.38 1.54
C PRO A 47 2.08 -24.70 0.83
N GLY A 48 0.85 -24.87 0.34
CA GLY A 48 0.54 -25.98 -0.54
C GLY A 48 1.62 -26.05 -1.61
N ALA A 49 1.97 -27.26 -2.08
CA ALA A 49 3.12 -27.60 -2.92
C ALA A 49 3.60 -26.41 -3.74
N ALA A 50 4.79 -25.89 -3.43
CA ALA A 50 5.25 -24.62 -3.96
C ALA A 50 5.18 -24.67 -5.50
N HIS A 51 4.32 -23.86 -6.10
CA HIS A 51 4.19 -23.77 -7.55
C HIS A 51 5.58 -23.48 -8.14
N PRO A 52 6.02 -24.15 -9.22
CA PRO A 52 7.37 -24.00 -9.79
C PRO A 52 7.80 -22.55 -10.00
N LEU A 53 6.83 -21.66 -10.29
CA LEU A 53 7.06 -20.22 -10.44
C LEU A 53 7.50 -19.53 -9.14
N ALA A 54 7.14 -20.06 -7.96
CA ALA A 54 7.40 -19.39 -6.67
C ALA A 54 8.90 -19.22 -6.39
N SER A 55 9.75 -20.13 -6.85
CA SER A 55 11.20 -20.04 -6.72
C SER A 55 11.82 -18.95 -7.61
N HIS A 56 11.19 -18.63 -8.73
CA HIS A 56 11.66 -17.61 -9.69
C HIS A 56 11.11 -16.21 -9.44
N LEU A 57 10.08 -16.07 -8.58
CA LEU A 57 9.53 -14.76 -8.25
C LEU A 57 10.55 -13.92 -7.46
N PRO A 58 10.69 -12.62 -7.79
CA PRO A 58 11.41 -11.67 -6.94
C PRO A 58 10.90 -11.72 -5.50
N GLU A 59 11.79 -11.47 -4.54
CA GLU A 59 11.47 -11.55 -3.10
C GLU A 59 10.23 -10.70 -2.72
N ASP A 60 10.09 -9.53 -3.33
CA ASP A 60 9.01 -8.59 -3.08
C ASP A 60 7.65 -9.00 -3.67
N LEU A 61 7.63 -10.05 -4.50
CA LEU A 61 6.42 -10.66 -5.06
C LEU A 61 6.09 -12.02 -4.42
N ARG A 62 6.92 -12.52 -3.51
CA ARG A 62 6.68 -13.74 -2.75
C ARG A 62 5.74 -13.44 -1.59
N ILE A 63 4.44 -13.58 -1.84
CA ILE A 63 3.37 -13.31 -0.87
C ILE A 63 2.76 -14.60 -0.35
N THR A 64 2.25 -14.57 0.89
CA THR A 64 1.57 -15.70 1.53
C THR A 64 0.07 -15.75 1.25
N TRP A 65 -0.50 -14.68 0.68
CA TRP A 65 -1.92 -14.60 0.34
C TRP A 65 -2.15 -14.72 -1.16
N SER A 66 -3.36 -15.08 -1.53
CA SER A 66 -3.74 -15.42 -2.90
C SER A 66 -5.10 -14.83 -3.30
N TRP A 67 -5.61 -15.21 -4.48
CA TRP A 67 -6.89 -14.71 -4.98
C TRP A 67 -8.11 -14.95 -4.06
N PRO A 68 -8.24 -16.05 -3.28
CA PRO A 68 -9.36 -16.19 -2.34
C PRO A 68 -9.31 -15.14 -1.24
N HIS A 69 -8.11 -14.81 -0.73
CA HIS A 69 -7.94 -13.73 0.23
C HIS A 69 -8.28 -12.36 -0.39
N LEU A 70 -7.95 -12.14 -1.68
CA LEU A 70 -8.35 -10.95 -2.40
C LEU A 70 -9.88 -10.82 -2.48
N LEU A 71 -10.58 -11.91 -2.79
CA LEU A 71 -12.04 -11.93 -2.81
C LEU A 71 -12.62 -11.59 -1.43
N LEU A 72 -12.10 -12.22 -0.37
CA LEU A 72 -12.50 -11.92 1.00
C LEU A 72 -12.27 -10.46 1.36
N PHE A 73 -11.12 -9.90 0.98
CA PHE A 73 -10.80 -8.49 1.19
C PHE A 73 -11.79 -7.56 0.48
N VAL A 74 -12.12 -7.84 -0.80
CA VAL A 74 -13.08 -7.03 -1.56
C VAL A 74 -14.46 -7.07 -0.92
N VAL A 75 -14.93 -8.27 -0.55
CA VAL A 75 -16.22 -8.42 0.14
C VAL A 75 -16.22 -7.66 1.46
N TYR A 76 -15.16 -7.80 2.27
CA TYR A 76 -15.03 -7.07 3.53
C TYR A 76 -15.03 -5.56 3.33
N ALA A 77 -14.26 -5.05 2.35
CA ALA A 77 -14.17 -3.62 2.05
C ALA A 77 -15.53 -3.04 1.67
N VAL A 78 -16.29 -3.75 0.83
CA VAL A 78 -17.64 -3.33 0.41
C VAL A 78 -18.61 -3.40 1.59
N VAL A 79 -18.66 -4.52 2.31
CA VAL A 79 -19.60 -4.72 3.44
C VAL A 79 -19.33 -3.70 4.55
N SER A 80 -18.05 -3.45 4.90
CA SER A 80 -17.71 -2.48 5.94
C SER A 80 -18.08 -1.04 5.54
N GLN A 81 -17.94 -0.67 4.28
CA GLN A 81 -18.37 0.64 3.78
C GLN A 81 -19.90 0.82 3.89
N PHE A 82 -20.67 -0.19 3.48
CA PHE A 82 -22.12 -0.15 3.64
C PHE A 82 -22.56 -0.16 5.11
N ALA A 83 -21.89 -0.93 5.96
CA ALA A 83 -22.16 -0.97 7.39
C ALA A 83 -21.98 0.39 8.06
N ILE A 84 -20.90 1.12 7.72
CA ILE A 84 -20.68 2.49 8.18
C ILE A 84 -21.82 3.41 7.71
N GLY A 85 -22.20 3.33 6.44
CA GLY A 85 -23.31 4.11 5.90
C GLY A 85 -24.64 3.87 6.61
N ILE A 86 -24.97 2.59 6.86
CA ILE A 86 -26.17 2.19 7.60
C ILE A 86 -26.12 2.68 9.04
N ALA A 87 -24.98 2.54 9.73
CA ALA A 87 -24.81 3.01 11.10
C ALA A 87 -25.02 4.51 11.24
N VAL A 88 -24.45 5.29 10.32
CA VAL A 88 -24.65 6.75 10.28
C VAL A 88 -26.10 7.10 9.99
N LEU A 89 -26.72 6.43 9.01
CA LEU A 89 -28.15 6.63 8.70
C LEU A 89 -29.02 6.35 9.92
N ALA A 90 -28.81 5.22 10.59
CA ALA A 90 -29.56 4.84 11.79
C ALA A 90 -29.36 5.87 12.92
N TYR A 91 -28.13 6.28 13.18
CA TYR A 91 -27.82 7.27 14.21
C TYR A 91 -28.56 8.59 14.01
N TYR A 92 -28.49 9.17 12.81
CA TYR A 92 -29.14 10.45 12.54
C TYR A 92 -30.66 10.36 12.38
N SER A 93 -31.19 9.21 11.97
CA SER A 93 -32.64 8.97 11.94
C SER A 93 -33.24 8.85 13.33
N THR A 94 -32.55 8.18 14.26
CA THR A 94 -33.07 7.92 15.60
C THR A 94 -32.82 9.08 16.56
N ASN A 95 -31.58 9.61 16.59
CA ASN A 95 -31.18 10.64 17.56
C ASN A 95 -31.33 12.07 17.00
N GLY A 96 -31.14 12.26 15.69
CA GLY A 96 -31.23 13.57 15.05
C GLY A 96 -32.60 13.90 14.48
N HIS A 97 -33.53 12.94 14.43
CA HIS A 97 -34.85 13.07 13.78
C HIS A 97 -34.77 13.65 12.38
N LEU A 98 -33.66 13.41 11.66
CA LEU A 98 -33.44 13.90 10.33
C LEU A 98 -34.08 13.00 9.28
N SER A 99 -34.69 13.62 8.26
CA SER A 99 -35.18 12.90 7.09
C SER A 99 -34.02 12.34 6.26
N GLN A 100 -34.29 11.29 5.48
CA GLN A 100 -33.28 10.69 4.59
C GLN A 100 -32.64 11.73 3.63
N ARG A 101 -33.40 12.72 3.15
CA ARG A 101 -32.90 13.80 2.30
C ARG A 101 -31.89 14.69 3.04
N GLN A 102 -32.14 14.99 4.31
CA GLN A 102 -31.23 15.79 5.13
C GLN A 102 -29.94 15.03 5.43
N ILE A 103 -30.06 13.74 5.77
CA ILE A 103 -28.89 12.87 6.02
C ILE A 103 -28.03 12.76 4.76
N ARG A 104 -28.64 12.54 3.61
CA ARG A 104 -27.92 12.52 2.32
C ARG A 104 -27.15 13.81 2.08
N ARG A 105 -27.75 14.97 2.34
CA ARG A 105 -27.04 16.26 2.24
C ARG A 105 -25.85 16.36 3.20
N LEU A 106 -25.97 15.83 4.43
CA LEU A 106 -24.83 15.78 5.35
C LEU A 106 -23.65 14.96 4.80
N PHE A 107 -23.93 13.80 4.19
CA PHE A 107 -22.90 13.02 3.52
C PHE A 107 -22.25 13.72 2.32
N GLU A 108 -22.96 14.64 1.70
CA GLU A 108 -22.47 15.40 0.54
C GLU A 108 -21.74 16.69 0.94
N SER A 109 -22.04 17.27 2.11
CA SER A 109 -21.62 18.62 2.48
C SER A 109 -20.93 18.79 3.81
N ASP A 110 -21.01 17.83 4.75
CA ASP A 110 -20.33 17.94 6.05
C ASP A 110 -18.93 17.30 6.00
N PRO A 111 -17.86 18.11 5.99
CA PRO A 111 -16.49 17.57 5.89
C PRO A 111 -16.10 16.70 7.07
N ARG A 112 -16.66 16.94 8.27
CA ARG A 112 -16.35 16.15 9.47
C ARG A 112 -16.90 14.75 9.34
N LEU A 113 -18.13 14.63 8.85
CA LEU A 113 -18.76 13.34 8.60
C LEU A 113 -18.02 12.57 7.49
N ILE A 114 -17.72 13.25 6.38
CA ILE A 114 -17.02 12.64 5.25
C ILE A 114 -15.63 12.17 5.67
N VAL A 115 -14.81 13.01 6.29
CA VAL A 115 -13.47 12.64 6.73
C VAL A 115 -13.54 11.57 7.83
N GLY A 116 -14.44 11.69 8.80
CA GLY A 116 -14.59 10.75 9.90
C GLY A 116 -14.97 9.34 9.41
N THR A 117 -15.93 9.22 8.50
CA THR A 117 -16.32 7.93 7.92
C THR A 117 -15.23 7.31 7.07
N ASN A 118 -14.47 8.12 6.31
CA ASN A 118 -13.33 7.62 5.54
C ASN A 118 -12.18 7.14 6.44
N VAL A 119 -11.85 7.91 7.51
CA VAL A 119 -10.81 7.48 8.48
C VAL A 119 -11.21 6.18 9.17
N LEU A 120 -12.48 6.06 9.57
CA LEU A 120 -13.00 4.82 10.16
C LEU A 120 -12.89 3.65 9.17
N TRP A 121 -13.29 3.85 7.92
CA TRP A 121 -13.20 2.80 6.89
C TRP A 121 -11.75 2.42 6.60
N PHE A 122 -10.85 3.37 6.49
CA PHE A 122 -9.42 3.12 6.35
C PHE A 122 -8.86 2.32 7.53
N GLY A 123 -9.28 2.67 8.76
CA GLY A 123 -8.92 1.91 9.96
C GLY A 123 -9.38 0.45 9.90
N LEU A 124 -10.62 0.21 9.46
CA LEU A 124 -11.16 -1.14 9.28
C LEU A 124 -10.42 -1.94 8.20
N ILE A 125 -10.07 -1.31 7.09
CA ILE A 125 -9.26 -1.93 6.02
C ILE A 125 -7.88 -2.34 6.55
N ILE A 126 -7.19 -1.43 7.22
CA ILE A 126 -5.87 -1.74 7.80
C ILE A 126 -5.98 -2.81 8.89
N LEU A 127 -7.00 -2.76 9.73
CA LEU A 127 -7.25 -3.77 10.75
C LEU A 127 -7.47 -5.16 10.14
N PHE A 128 -8.28 -5.25 9.08
CA PHE A 128 -8.49 -6.52 8.34
C PHE A 128 -7.16 -7.08 7.82
N LEU A 129 -6.39 -6.26 7.11
CA LEU A 129 -5.09 -6.67 6.59
C LEU A 129 -4.12 -7.04 7.72
N TYR A 130 -4.10 -6.29 8.82
CA TYR A 130 -3.27 -6.58 9.97
C TYR A 130 -3.60 -7.94 10.59
N VAL A 131 -4.89 -8.21 10.84
CA VAL A 131 -5.30 -9.49 11.43
C VAL A 131 -4.98 -10.65 10.48
N THR A 132 -5.32 -10.54 9.20
CA THR A 132 -5.22 -11.67 8.26
C THR A 132 -3.80 -11.90 7.74
N LEU A 133 -2.96 -10.87 7.64
CA LEU A 133 -1.61 -10.98 7.08
C LEU A 133 -0.50 -10.93 8.12
N SER A 134 -0.81 -10.58 9.36
CA SER A 134 0.19 -10.47 10.42
C SER A 134 -0.16 -11.33 11.64
N VAL A 135 -1.32 -11.11 12.26
CA VAL A 135 -1.68 -11.80 13.50
C VAL A 135 -1.87 -13.30 13.25
N LEU A 136 -2.71 -13.69 12.28
CA LEU A 136 -3.00 -15.10 12.00
C LEU A 136 -1.77 -15.90 11.54
N PRO A 137 -0.94 -15.41 10.58
CA PRO A 137 0.27 -16.11 10.15
C PRO A 137 1.52 -15.81 10.99
N CYS A 138 1.43 -14.97 12.04
CA CYS A 138 2.56 -14.52 12.86
C CYS A 138 3.72 -13.89 12.06
N LEU A 139 3.39 -13.03 11.10
CA LEU A 139 4.36 -12.36 10.25
C LEU A 139 4.45 -10.86 10.55
N PRO A 140 5.61 -10.21 10.34
CA PRO A 140 5.75 -8.77 10.53
C PRO A 140 4.97 -7.98 9.47
N PHE A 141 3.89 -7.29 9.87
CA PHE A 141 2.92 -6.63 9.00
C PHE A 141 3.53 -5.75 7.91
N TRP A 142 4.28 -4.74 8.32
CA TRP A 142 4.84 -3.76 7.39
C TRP A 142 5.82 -4.39 6.39
N ARG A 143 6.65 -5.30 6.89
CA ARG A 143 7.64 -5.99 6.05
C ARG A 143 6.98 -6.93 5.04
N SER A 144 5.93 -7.64 5.44
CA SER A 144 5.17 -8.55 4.56
C SER A 144 4.52 -7.80 3.40
N LEU A 145 4.07 -6.56 3.64
CA LEU A 145 3.48 -5.68 2.62
C LEU A 145 4.53 -4.88 1.81
N GLY A 146 5.82 -5.16 2.01
CA GLY A 146 6.88 -4.52 1.23
C GLY A 146 7.29 -3.12 1.71
N TRP A 147 6.93 -2.73 2.94
CA TRP A 147 7.45 -1.53 3.58
C TRP A 147 8.89 -1.79 4.05
N LYS A 148 9.84 -1.58 3.16
CA LYS A 148 11.28 -1.71 3.41
C LYS A 148 11.92 -0.34 3.19
N ARG A 149 13.08 -0.09 3.84
CA ARG A 149 13.89 1.11 3.53
C ARG A 149 14.36 1.04 2.09
N LEU A 150 14.51 2.20 1.46
CA LEU A 150 15.15 2.30 0.15
C LEU A 150 16.60 1.82 0.28
N ASP A 151 17.02 1.00 -0.67
CA ASP A 151 18.40 0.54 -0.73
C ASP A 151 19.33 1.73 -1.04
N ALA A 152 20.27 1.97 -0.15
CA ALA A 152 21.20 3.11 -0.22
C ALA A 152 22.35 2.88 -1.21
N ASN A 153 22.21 2.01 -2.21
CA ASN A 153 23.26 1.76 -3.19
C ASN A 153 23.51 3.01 -4.05
N PRO A 154 24.68 3.68 -3.91
CA PRO A 154 24.98 4.91 -4.65
C PRO A 154 25.07 4.68 -6.16
N LEU A 155 25.34 3.46 -6.64
CA LEU A 155 25.48 3.14 -8.06
C LEU A 155 24.13 3.06 -8.79
N THR A 156 23.06 2.63 -8.10
CA THR A 156 21.74 2.48 -8.71
C THR A 156 20.87 3.73 -8.59
N GLY A 157 21.23 4.68 -7.75
CA GLY A 157 20.43 5.89 -7.48
C GLY A 157 19.10 5.64 -6.76
N LYS A 158 18.77 4.36 -6.44
CA LYS A 158 17.49 3.96 -5.85
C LYS A 158 17.31 4.42 -4.40
N GLY A 159 18.35 4.84 -3.72
CA GLY A 159 18.38 5.12 -2.28
C GLY A 159 18.19 6.56 -1.86
N ARG A 160 17.77 7.47 -2.73
CA ARG A 160 17.60 8.91 -2.40
C ARG A 160 16.12 9.25 -2.16
N PRO A 161 15.61 9.20 -0.91
CA PRO A 161 14.19 9.42 -0.60
C PRO A 161 13.64 10.75 -1.10
N TRP A 162 14.42 11.83 -0.98
CA TRP A 162 14.02 13.17 -1.40
C TRP A 162 13.73 13.29 -2.91
N MET A 163 14.38 12.45 -3.75
CA MET A 163 14.12 12.44 -5.19
C MET A 163 12.70 11.96 -5.50
N TYR A 164 12.23 10.94 -4.81
CA TYR A 164 10.86 10.46 -4.97
C TYR A 164 9.85 11.51 -4.53
N PHE A 165 10.09 12.18 -3.41
CA PHE A 165 9.24 13.26 -2.94
C PHE A 165 9.17 14.41 -3.96
N LEU A 166 10.32 14.88 -4.44
CA LEU A 166 10.38 15.95 -5.46
C LEU A 166 9.79 15.52 -6.80
N SER A 167 10.00 14.26 -7.22
CA SER A 167 9.37 13.72 -8.43
C SER A 167 7.85 13.69 -8.31
N GLY A 168 7.33 13.33 -7.14
CA GLY A 168 5.89 13.42 -6.84
C GLY A 168 5.37 14.85 -6.92
N SER A 169 6.10 15.80 -6.36
CA SER A 169 5.77 17.24 -6.45
C SER A 169 5.76 17.74 -7.91
N GLY A 170 6.74 17.33 -8.70
CA GLY A 170 6.80 17.64 -10.15
C GLY A 170 5.65 17.00 -10.93
N LEU A 171 5.29 15.75 -10.60
CA LEU A 171 4.14 15.07 -11.19
C LEU A 171 2.83 15.81 -10.89
N SER A 172 2.69 16.33 -9.68
CA SER A 172 1.53 17.14 -9.30
C SER A 172 1.40 18.40 -10.18
N LEU A 173 2.50 19.13 -10.39
CA LEU A 173 2.52 20.31 -11.28
C LEU A 173 2.16 19.93 -12.72
N PHE A 174 2.69 18.82 -13.22
CA PHE A 174 2.31 18.30 -14.54
C PHE A 174 0.81 18.00 -14.62
N VAL A 175 0.24 17.29 -13.64
CA VAL A 175 -1.18 16.95 -13.62
C VAL A 175 -2.06 18.20 -13.54
N ILE A 176 -1.69 19.20 -12.74
CA ILE A 176 -2.40 20.49 -12.69
C ILE A 176 -2.40 21.16 -14.08
N GLY A 177 -1.22 21.24 -14.72
CA GLY A 177 -1.12 21.80 -16.06
C GLY A 177 -1.89 21.03 -17.13
N ALA A 178 -1.95 19.71 -17.02
CA ALA A 178 -2.73 18.87 -17.92
C ALA A 178 -4.25 18.97 -17.67
N SER A 179 -4.65 19.05 -16.39
CA SER A 179 -6.05 19.14 -15.99
C SER A 179 -6.73 20.44 -16.50
N SER A 180 -5.97 21.53 -16.68
CA SER A 180 -6.48 22.77 -17.24
C SER A 180 -6.98 22.63 -18.68
N ARG A 181 -6.62 21.58 -19.38
CA ARG A 181 -7.08 21.26 -20.75
C ARG A 181 -8.27 20.32 -20.77
N VAL A 182 -8.68 19.80 -19.60
CA VAL A 182 -9.82 18.88 -19.50
C VAL A 182 -11.11 19.68 -19.38
N LYS A 183 -12.07 19.42 -20.27
CA LYS A 183 -13.39 20.03 -20.21
C LYS A 183 -14.11 19.63 -18.92
N ASN A 184 -14.84 20.58 -18.31
CA ASN A 184 -15.61 20.40 -17.06
C ASN A 184 -14.76 20.03 -15.81
N ALA A 185 -13.46 20.24 -15.84
CA ALA A 185 -12.59 20.03 -14.68
C ALA A 185 -12.90 20.98 -13.49
N GLU A 186 -13.66 22.06 -13.76
CA GLU A 186 -14.01 23.10 -12.77
C GLU A 186 -15.19 22.71 -11.87
N HIS A 187 -15.93 21.64 -12.18
CA HIS A 187 -17.17 21.25 -11.49
C HIS A 187 -17.09 19.82 -10.96
N VAL A 188 -16.13 19.56 -10.07
CA VAL A 188 -15.97 18.23 -9.48
C VAL A 188 -16.40 18.21 -8.01
N PRO A 189 -17.05 17.11 -7.55
CA PRO A 189 -17.62 17.03 -6.20
C PRO A 189 -16.63 17.33 -5.08
N ILE A 190 -15.37 16.97 -5.23
CA ILE A 190 -14.34 17.23 -4.22
C ILE A 190 -14.15 18.73 -3.91
N GLN A 191 -14.46 19.62 -4.88
CA GLN A 191 -14.36 21.07 -4.67
C GLN A 191 -15.37 21.60 -3.66
N GLU A 192 -16.53 20.93 -3.50
CA GLU A 192 -17.54 21.29 -2.52
C GLU A 192 -16.98 21.27 -1.08
N MET A 193 -16.03 20.36 -0.81
CA MET A 193 -15.39 20.21 0.52
C MET A 193 -14.46 21.39 0.87
N PHE A 194 -14.04 22.18 -0.15
CA PHE A 194 -13.22 23.37 0.06
C PHE A 194 -14.04 24.65 0.34
N LYS A 195 -15.36 24.55 0.44
CA LYS A 195 -16.25 25.70 0.73
C LYS A 195 -16.06 26.26 2.15
N SER A 196 -15.56 25.47 3.08
CA SER A 196 -15.29 25.91 4.44
C SER A 196 -13.82 25.76 4.81
N ARG A 197 -13.27 26.67 5.59
CA ARG A 197 -11.89 26.62 6.09
C ARG A 197 -11.60 25.32 6.84
N SER A 198 -12.48 24.95 7.77
CA SER A 198 -12.32 23.72 8.56
C SER A 198 -12.40 22.46 7.68
N GLY A 199 -13.28 22.44 6.69
CA GLY A 199 -13.39 21.34 5.71
C GLY A 199 -12.14 21.19 4.87
N ALA A 200 -11.65 22.29 4.32
CA ALA A 200 -10.42 22.30 3.54
C ALA A 200 -9.21 21.81 4.36
N MET A 201 -9.05 22.27 5.60
CA MET A 201 -7.96 21.84 6.49
C MET A 201 -8.06 20.34 6.81
N LEU A 202 -9.25 19.84 7.19
CA LEU A 202 -9.45 18.42 7.48
C LEU A 202 -9.15 17.55 6.25
N LEU A 203 -9.67 17.96 5.08
CA LEU A 203 -9.43 17.24 3.84
C LEU A 203 -7.94 17.19 3.47
N LEU A 204 -7.23 18.33 3.57
CA LEU A 204 -5.80 18.38 3.27
C LEU A 204 -4.97 17.57 4.28
N CYS A 205 -5.28 17.62 5.58
CA CYS A 205 -4.63 16.77 6.57
C CYS A 205 -4.83 15.28 6.23
N MET A 206 -6.06 14.88 5.90
CA MET A 206 -6.34 13.52 5.49
C MET A 206 -5.58 13.14 4.21
N ALA A 207 -5.66 13.99 3.18
CA ALA A 207 -5.07 13.72 1.87
C ALA A 207 -3.53 13.66 1.90
N VAL A 208 -2.86 14.43 2.77
CA VAL A 208 -1.40 14.45 2.87
C VAL A 208 -0.87 13.38 3.82
N LEU A 209 -1.52 13.17 4.97
CA LEU A 209 -0.94 12.36 6.04
C LEU A 209 -1.52 10.93 6.09
N VAL A 210 -2.84 10.79 5.94
CA VAL A 210 -3.52 9.51 6.20
C VAL A 210 -3.71 8.72 4.90
N ALA A 211 -4.30 9.35 3.89
CA ALA A 211 -4.66 8.67 2.65
C ALA A 211 -3.45 8.03 1.96
N PRO A 212 -2.31 8.70 1.75
CA PRO A 212 -1.16 8.09 1.08
C PRO A 212 -0.65 6.84 1.79
N MET A 213 -0.63 6.83 3.13
CA MET A 213 -0.16 5.67 3.89
C MET A 213 -1.09 4.46 3.69
N VAL A 214 -2.40 4.67 3.78
CA VAL A 214 -3.39 3.59 3.63
C VAL A 214 -3.46 3.12 2.18
N GLU A 215 -3.55 4.05 1.25
CA GLU A 215 -3.67 3.74 -0.18
C GLU A 215 -2.43 3.03 -0.72
N GLU A 216 -1.22 3.46 -0.37
CA GLU A 216 -0.01 2.75 -0.78
C GLU A 216 0.09 1.36 -0.15
N THR A 217 -0.34 1.20 1.11
CA THR A 217 -0.41 -0.11 1.76
C THR A 217 -1.38 -1.05 1.03
N VAL A 218 -2.56 -0.56 0.63
CA VAL A 218 -3.56 -1.35 -0.09
C VAL A 218 -3.13 -1.60 -1.54
N PHE A 219 -2.83 -0.56 -2.31
CA PHE A 219 -2.57 -0.70 -3.74
C PHE A 219 -1.21 -1.32 -4.04
N ARG A 220 -0.13 -0.85 -3.39
CA ARG A 220 1.25 -1.24 -3.72
C ARG A 220 1.78 -2.32 -2.79
N GLY A 221 1.30 -2.35 -1.55
CA GLY A 221 1.65 -3.40 -0.60
C GLY A 221 0.86 -4.68 -0.82
N TYR A 222 -0.47 -4.56 -1.00
CA TYR A 222 -1.36 -5.70 -1.04
C TYR A 222 -1.79 -6.11 -2.45
N LEU A 223 -2.40 -5.21 -3.24
CA LEU A 223 -2.98 -5.55 -4.55
C LEU A 223 -1.94 -5.84 -5.63
N TYR A 224 -0.91 -5.00 -5.74
CA TYR A 224 0.14 -5.14 -6.75
C TYR A 224 0.77 -6.54 -6.78
N PRO A 225 1.29 -7.11 -5.66
CA PRO A 225 1.91 -8.43 -5.72
C PRO A 225 0.90 -9.56 -6.00
N VAL A 226 -0.37 -9.41 -5.59
CA VAL A 226 -1.43 -10.38 -5.91
C VAL A 226 -1.67 -10.43 -7.43
N PHE A 227 -1.88 -9.28 -8.05
CA PHE A 227 -2.13 -9.22 -9.49
C PHE A 227 -0.91 -9.67 -10.28
N ALA A 228 0.31 -9.32 -9.85
CA ALA A 228 1.53 -9.80 -10.48
C ALA A 228 1.62 -11.33 -10.42
N GLY A 229 1.34 -11.93 -9.27
CA GLY A 229 1.35 -13.38 -9.11
C GLY A 229 0.25 -14.09 -9.92
N ILE A 230 -0.96 -13.54 -9.98
CA ILE A 230 -2.06 -14.10 -10.79
C ILE A 230 -1.70 -14.04 -12.27
N ALA A 231 -1.30 -12.87 -12.77
CA ALA A 231 -0.99 -12.67 -14.18
C ALA A 231 0.25 -13.45 -14.63
N SER A 232 1.27 -13.60 -13.76
CA SER A 232 2.44 -14.45 -14.06
C SER A 232 2.05 -15.92 -14.21
N ARG A 233 1.21 -16.44 -13.32
CA ARG A 233 0.71 -17.83 -13.42
C ARG A 233 -0.12 -18.04 -14.67
N LEU A 234 -0.97 -17.07 -15.00
CA LEU A 234 -1.77 -17.13 -16.21
C LEU A 234 -0.89 -17.12 -17.47
N ALA A 235 0.10 -16.23 -17.54
CA ALA A 235 1.05 -16.18 -18.65
C ALA A 235 1.84 -17.51 -18.81
N GLN A 236 2.24 -18.12 -17.69
CA GLN A 236 2.91 -19.42 -17.71
C GLN A 236 1.97 -20.55 -18.21
N SER A 237 0.68 -20.52 -17.87
CA SER A 237 -0.29 -21.52 -18.37
C SER A 237 -0.52 -21.40 -19.88
N PHE A 238 -0.23 -20.27 -20.50
CA PHE A 238 -0.18 -20.06 -21.94
C PHE A 238 1.17 -20.43 -22.58
N GLY A 239 2.08 -21.08 -21.85
CA GLY A 239 3.33 -21.60 -22.36
C GLY A 239 4.50 -20.61 -22.33
N MET A 240 4.38 -19.46 -21.67
CA MET A 240 5.50 -18.55 -21.50
C MET A 240 6.55 -19.13 -20.53
N ASP A 241 7.83 -18.92 -20.82
CA ASP A 241 8.92 -19.23 -19.89
C ASP A 241 8.82 -18.38 -18.61
N SER A 242 9.37 -18.88 -17.48
CA SER A 242 9.22 -18.24 -16.18
C SER A 242 9.66 -16.76 -16.14
N PRO A 243 10.83 -16.37 -16.70
CA PRO A 243 11.24 -14.96 -16.72
C PRO A 243 10.28 -14.05 -17.51
N SER A 244 9.79 -14.51 -18.65
CA SER A 244 8.84 -13.77 -19.50
C SER A 244 7.46 -13.67 -18.84
N ALA A 245 6.99 -14.76 -18.24
CA ALA A 245 5.73 -14.79 -17.50
C ALA A 245 5.76 -13.80 -16.31
N ILE A 246 6.85 -13.74 -15.55
CA ILE A 246 7.01 -12.78 -14.44
C ILE A 246 7.00 -11.34 -14.96
N ARG A 247 7.72 -11.03 -16.03
CA ARG A 247 7.72 -9.69 -16.63
C ARG A 247 6.32 -9.29 -17.09
N ALA A 248 5.62 -10.18 -17.78
CA ALA A 248 4.23 -9.96 -18.20
C ALA A 248 3.31 -9.72 -17.00
N GLY A 249 3.46 -10.51 -15.95
CA GLY A 249 2.70 -10.35 -14.71
C GLY A 249 2.94 -9.00 -14.02
N VAL A 250 4.19 -8.58 -13.92
CA VAL A 250 4.55 -7.26 -13.35
C VAL A 250 3.94 -6.12 -14.16
N VAL A 251 4.10 -6.14 -15.49
CA VAL A 251 3.53 -5.09 -16.37
C VAL A 251 2.00 -5.05 -16.25
N THR A 252 1.34 -6.21 -16.33
CA THR A 252 -0.12 -6.29 -16.15
C THR A 252 -0.54 -5.73 -14.81
N SER A 253 0.16 -6.09 -13.74
CA SER A 253 -0.16 -5.59 -12.40
C SER A 253 0.04 -4.09 -12.26
N ILE A 254 1.07 -3.50 -12.86
CA ILE A 254 1.27 -2.04 -12.88
C ILE A 254 0.06 -1.36 -13.52
N LEU A 255 -0.39 -1.85 -14.67
CA LEU A 255 -1.53 -1.27 -15.40
C LEU A 255 -2.84 -1.44 -14.65
N VAL A 256 -3.12 -2.65 -14.15
CA VAL A 256 -4.38 -2.94 -13.42
C VAL A 256 -4.44 -2.16 -12.10
N THR A 257 -3.37 -2.18 -11.31
CA THR A 257 -3.33 -1.46 -10.03
C THR A 257 -3.43 0.06 -10.24
N GLY A 258 -2.75 0.60 -11.27
CA GLY A 258 -2.85 2.01 -11.65
C GLY A 258 -4.25 2.40 -12.10
N ALA A 259 -4.89 1.56 -12.93
CA ALA A 259 -6.25 1.77 -13.38
C ALA A 259 -7.26 1.76 -12.20
N LEU A 260 -7.15 0.77 -11.31
CA LEU A 260 -8.01 0.71 -10.12
C LEU A 260 -7.82 1.94 -9.22
N PHE A 261 -6.59 2.41 -9.05
CA PHE A 261 -6.31 3.63 -8.28
C PHE A 261 -7.06 4.84 -8.84
N GLY A 262 -6.96 5.10 -10.14
CA GLY A 262 -7.66 6.21 -10.78
C GLY A 262 -9.19 6.04 -10.78
N LEU A 263 -9.69 4.83 -11.03
CA LEU A 263 -11.13 4.55 -11.05
C LEU A 263 -11.78 4.69 -9.66
N MET A 264 -11.09 4.35 -8.59
CA MET A 264 -11.57 4.56 -7.21
C MET A 264 -11.82 6.05 -6.90
N HIS A 265 -11.14 6.96 -7.58
CA HIS A 265 -11.33 8.41 -7.44
C HIS A 265 -12.38 8.98 -8.39
N ALA A 266 -12.93 8.19 -9.32
CA ALA A 266 -13.88 8.69 -10.32
C ALA A 266 -15.13 9.37 -9.71
N PRO A 267 -15.75 8.87 -8.62
CA PRO A 267 -16.87 9.55 -7.96
C PRO A 267 -16.50 10.95 -7.44
N GLN A 268 -15.30 11.11 -6.87
CA GLN A 268 -14.79 12.38 -6.34
C GLN A 268 -14.55 13.41 -7.46
N LEU A 269 -14.24 12.92 -8.66
CA LEU A 269 -14.00 13.70 -9.87
C LEU A 269 -15.25 13.84 -10.75
N GLY A 270 -16.44 13.50 -10.22
CA GLY A 270 -17.69 13.59 -10.98
C GLY A 270 -17.68 12.80 -12.29
N TRP A 271 -16.95 11.68 -12.34
CA TRP A 271 -16.77 10.85 -13.55
C TRP A 271 -16.21 11.63 -14.76
N THR A 272 -15.45 12.71 -14.50
CA THR A 272 -14.75 13.45 -15.55
C THR A 272 -13.57 12.61 -16.07
N TRP A 273 -13.80 11.85 -17.16
CA TRP A 273 -12.87 10.83 -17.66
C TRP A 273 -11.45 11.35 -17.95
N GLY A 274 -11.32 12.61 -18.36
CA GLY A 274 -9.99 13.20 -18.55
C GLY A 274 -9.20 13.30 -17.24
N LEU A 275 -9.84 13.67 -16.14
CA LEU A 275 -9.23 13.70 -14.81
C LEU A 275 -8.97 12.29 -14.27
N VAL A 276 -9.93 11.36 -14.47
CA VAL A 276 -9.76 9.95 -14.10
C VAL A 276 -8.56 9.34 -14.83
N GLY A 277 -8.41 9.64 -16.14
CA GLY A 277 -7.27 9.20 -16.93
C GLY A 277 -5.91 9.73 -16.40
N LEU A 278 -5.88 10.99 -15.96
CA LEU A 278 -4.69 11.56 -15.31
C LEU A 278 -4.37 10.84 -14.00
N LEU A 279 -5.37 10.50 -13.18
CA LEU A 279 -5.13 9.73 -11.94
C LEU A 279 -4.77 8.27 -12.21
N ILE A 280 -5.25 7.66 -13.29
CA ILE A 280 -4.77 6.34 -13.74
C ILE A 280 -3.27 6.43 -14.06
N LEU A 281 -2.84 7.45 -14.80
CA LEU A 281 -1.43 7.68 -15.09
C LEU A 281 -0.59 7.86 -13.82
N VAL A 282 -1.07 8.66 -12.85
CA VAL A 282 -0.44 8.80 -11.53
C VAL A 282 -0.33 7.45 -10.83
N GLY A 283 -1.40 6.68 -10.82
CA GLY A 283 -1.45 5.33 -10.25
C GLY A 283 -0.44 4.38 -10.88
N ILE A 284 -0.28 4.42 -12.21
CA ILE A 284 0.72 3.65 -12.97
C ILE A 284 2.13 4.06 -12.54
N ILE A 285 2.42 5.37 -12.46
CA ILE A 285 3.75 5.89 -12.08
C ILE A 285 4.10 5.45 -10.65
N PHE A 286 3.17 5.54 -9.70
CA PHE A 286 3.39 5.09 -8.32
C PHE A 286 3.65 3.58 -8.27
N THR A 287 2.86 2.78 -9.01
CA THR A 287 3.04 1.32 -9.05
C THR A 287 4.32 0.93 -9.76
N PHE A 288 4.72 1.66 -10.80
CA PHE A 288 6.02 1.48 -11.44
C PHE A 288 7.18 1.75 -10.46
N ALA A 289 7.11 2.83 -9.66
CA ALA A 289 8.13 3.11 -8.65
C ALA A 289 8.23 1.99 -7.61
N ARG A 290 7.09 1.41 -7.19
CA ARG A 290 7.06 0.22 -6.33
C ARG A 290 7.73 -0.99 -6.98
N ALA A 291 7.41 -1.27 -8.24
CA ALA A 291 8.01 -2.38 -9.00
C ALA A 291 9.51 -2.19 -9.20
N TRP A 292 9.93 -0.97 -9.54
CA TRP A 292 11.34 -0.61 -9.78
C TRP A 292 12.21 -0.72 -8.54
N THR A 293 11.70 -0.27 -7.40
CA THR A 293 12.48 -0.20 -6.14
C THR A 293 12.34 -1.42 -5.25
N GLY A 294 11.28 -2.22 -5.43
CA GLY A 294 10.95 -3.34 -4.56
C GLY A 294 10.35 -2.91 -3.20
N THR A 295 10.05 -1.62 -3.00
CA THR A 295 9.50 -1.12 -1.72
C THR A 295 8.32 -0.18 -1.89
N VAL A 296 7.33 -0.30 -1.01
CA VAL A 296 6.19 0.62 -0.90
C VAL A 296 6.64 2.02 -0.49
N PHE A 297 7.75 2.13 0.24
CA PHE A 297 8.24 3.41 0.73
C PHE A 297 8.56 4.40 -0.40
N ALA A 298 9.04 3.93 -1.55
CA ALA A 298 9.30 4.79 -2.70
C ALA A 298 8.02 5.38 -3.30
N SER A 299 7.00 4.56 -3.52
CA SER A 299 5.70 5.03 -4.03
C SER A 299 4.97 5.91 -3.01
N PHE A 300 5.09 5.61 -1.73
CA PHE A 300 4.60 6.47 -0.65
C PHE A 300 5.22 7.87 -0.69
N LEU A 301 6.53 7.98 -0.86
CA LEU A 301 7.20 9.29 -0.96
C LEU A 301 6.78 10.07 -2.21
N LEU A 302 6.60 9.39 -3.35
CA LEU A 302 6.02 10.00 -4.56
C LEU A 302 4.61 10.54 -4.27
N HIS A 303 3.76 9.74 -3.67
CA HIS A 303 2.39 10.11 -3.34
C HIS A 303 2.34 11.25 -2.32
N LEU A 304 3.15 11.17 -1.28
CA LEU A 304 3.29 12.23 -0.29
C LEU A 304 3.73 13.55 -0.95
N GLY A 305 4.74 13.52 -1.82
CA GLY A 305 5.18 14.70 -2.56
C GLY A 305 4.11 15.27 -3.49
N TYR A 306 3.37 14.38 -4.18
CA TYR A 306 2.24 14.75 -5.04
C TYR A 306 1.15 15.49 -4.26
N ASN A 307 0.66 14.92 -3.16
CA ASN A 307 -0.40 15.50 -2.36
C ASN A 307 0.07 16.74 -1.57
N SER A 308 1.33 16.76 -1.11
CA SER A 308 1.91 17.93 -0.44
C SER A 308 1.99 19.13 -1.37
N MET A 309 2.33 18.95 -2.66
CA MET A 309 2.34 20.04 -3.63
C MET A 309 0.93 20.56 -3.92
N LEU A 310 -0.06 19.67 -4.09
CA LEU A 310 -1.46 20.07 -4.23
C LEU A 310 -1.93 20.88 -3.01
N ALA A 311 -1.64 20.41 -1.80
CA ALA A 311 -1.98 21.09 -0.57
C ALA A 311 -1.31 22.47 -0.48
N PHE A 312 -0.02 22.55 -0.79
CA PHE A 312 0.75 23.79 -0.78
C PHE A 312 0.15 24.83 -1.73
N LEU A 313 -0.15 24.43 -2.97
CA LEU A 313 -0.77 25.31 -3.95
C LEU A 313 -2.18 25.74 -3.55
N THR A 314 -2.95 24.85 -2.92
CA THR A 314 -4.29 25.19 -2.39
C THR A 314 -4.18 26.24 -1.28
N VAL A 315 -3.24 26.06 -0.35
CA VAL A 315 -2.99 27.03 0.74
C VAL A 315 -2.56 28.38 0.17
N LEU A 316 -1.67 28.39 -0.83
CA LEU A 316 -1.24 29.63 -1.49
C LEU A 316 -2.40 30.31 -2.23
N GLY A 317 -3.16 29.58 -3.03
CA GLY A 317 -4.27 30.10 -3.83
C GLY A 317 -5.41 30.65 -2.98
N THR A 318 -5.63 30.07 -1.79
CA THR A 318 -6.63 30.53 -0.83
C THR A 318 -6.09 31.53 0.19
N LYS A 319 -4.84 31.99 0.05
CA LYS A 319 -4.16 32.88 1.01
C LYS A 319 -4.28 32.37 2.47
N GLY A 320 -3.97 31.09 2.67
CA GLY A 320 -4.12 30.45 3.98
C GLY A 320 -5.58 30.25 4.42
N PHE A 321 -6.48 29.96 3.46
CA PHE A 321 -7.93 29.81 3.68
C PHE A 321 -8.63 31.11 4.16
N THR A 322 -8.03 32.27 3.91
CA THR A 322 -8.68 33.56 4.16
C THR A 322 -9.52 34.01 2.97
N TYR A 323 -9.19 33.55 1.77
CA TYR A 323 -9.92 33.80 0.54
C TYR A 323 -10.38 32.48 -0.06
N MET A 324 -11.69 32.26 -0.04
CA MET A 324 -12.33 31.16 -0.75
C MET A 324 -12.87 31.71 -2.06
N PRO A 325 -12.47 31.16 -3.23
CA PRO A 325 -12.95 31.64 -4.51
C PRO A 325 -14.49 31.54 -4.57
N PRO A 326 -15.18 32.57 -5.08
CA PRO A 326 -16.62 32.53 -5.24
C PRO A 326 -17.00 31.39 -6.19
N HIS A 327 -18.07 30.69 -5.85
CA HIS A 327 -18.64 29.66 -6.70
C HIS A 327 -19.18 30.31 -7.96
N ARG A 328 -18.59 30.00 -9.11
CA ARG A 328 -19.15 30.32 -10.41
C ARG A 328 -20.15 29.26 -10.84
#